data_75fd838cfd4b8505b275caab2ad014f5
#
_entry.id   75fd838cfd4b8505b275caab2ad014f5
#
_cell.length_a   1.000
_cell.length_b   1.000
_cell.length_c   1.000
_cell.angle_alpha   90.00
_cell.angle_beta   90.00
_cell.angle_gamma   90.00
#
_symmetry.space_group_name_H-M   'P 1'
#
loop_
_entity.id
_entity.type
_entity.pdbx_description
1 polymer ?
#
loop_
_entity_poly.entity_id
_entity_poly.type
_entity_poly.pdbx_seq_one_letter_code
_entity_poly.pdbx_strand_id
1 'polypeptide(L)'
;MNAKKTYISLLVILLVFVLSAVQQVQGELKTKTITGRISGEKITFDIYLPESYRKEGVGYPVIYNLHGRGGSYKSGGAFRAAMKKAIADGILPPVIAVYPDGTKNGWYADSKDRSILIETHIIREIIPWVDANYNTKVSRDFRVIQGFSMGGYGASLLAAKFPELFSVCINYDGAMWNWKNMMRKSKKWQSVAPVMFDNDKTYYENNSSPWAFATLNQDKIKGRLQFRTLVGSLGSGLQEWRDHLNSLDIEMDYVETKCRHNLQCLHEEAGDGSFRLMTKQFAKAAASPAAIPGQLPVPAGKVSEDWVDLYEPHVDGEMSYRLMKPMGFDSNKRYPVIVSLHGGGGRGADNRKQLRDWNKILADKQRRSDHPCYVLAPQTTRLWNASDLKNIKRVIAALPSVDMDRIYILGHSMGGHGTYILIQIDSSYFAAAAPSAGSGLHKTGEFIDASLIKDVPIWSFHGDKDKVCPIERDQKLFAEMKKLGGNMKFTTWAGDRHGVAKKMITGSDNGTTQLSSDRCDGETGFMKWLFAQKRSDNQQNSEKE
;
A
#
# COMPACT_ATOMS: atom_id res chain seq x y z
N MET A 1 -25.78 -33.59 -64.07
CA MET A 1 -25.02 -32.29 -64.02
C MET A 1 -25.32 -31.42 -62.80
N ASN A 2 -26.27 -31.73 -61.93
CA ASN A 2 -26.66 -30.89 -60.80
C ASN A 2 -25.95 -31.18 -59.46
N ALA A 3 -25.43 -32.39 -59.23
CA ALA A 3 -24.79 -32.74 -57.95
C ALA A 3 -23.41 -32.08 -57.75
N LYS A 4 -22.60 -31.91 -58.80
CA LYS A 4 -21.28 -31.24 -58.70
C LYS A 4 -21.37 -29.74 -58.41
N LYS A 5 -22.40 -29.04 -58.87
CA LYS A 5 -22.58 -27.60 -58.58
C LYS A 5 -22.95 -27.34 -57.12
N THR A 6 -23.73 -28.24 -56.51
CA THR A 6 -24.15 -28.12 -55.11
C THR A 6 -22.96 -28.35 -54.15
N TYR A 7 -22.05 -29.31 -54.45
CA TYR A 7 -20.86 -29.55 -53.62
C TYR A 7 -19.84 -28.40 -53.66
N ILE A 8 -19.68 -27.78 -54.84
CA ILE A 8 -18.76 -26.64 -54.99
C ILE A 8 -19.30 -25.42 -54.23
N SER A 9 -20.63 -25.17 -54.27
CA SER A 9 -21.25 -24.08 -53.51
C SER A 9 -21.19 -24.29 -52.00
N LEU A 10 -21.36 -25.54 -51.50
CA LEU A 10 -21.19 -25.84 -50.08
C LEU A 10 -19.71 -25.69 -49.61
N LEU A 11 -18.75 -26.11 -50.44
CA LEU A 11 -17.31 -25.98 -50.10
C LEU A 11 -16.86 -24.50 -50.07
N VAL A 12 -17.39 -23.67 -51.00
CA VAL A 12 -17.10 -22.24 -51.02
C VAL A 12 -17.75 -21.51 -49.82
N ILE A 13 -18.97 -21.91 -49.45
CA ILE A 13 -19.66 -21.36 -48.27
C ILE A 13 -18.92 -21.79 -46.99
N LEU A 14 -18.45 -23.05 -46.89
CA LEU A 14 -17.64 -23.52 -45.75
C LEU A 14 -16.28 -22.82 -45.69
N LEU A 15 -15.60 -22.57 -46.81
CA LEU A 15 -14.34 -21.82 -46.86
C LEU A 15 -14.55 -20.34 -46.50
N VAL A 16 -15.66 -19.72 -46.92
CA VAL A 16 -15.99 -18.34 -46.54
C VAL A 16 -16.36 -18.26 -45.06
N PHE A 17 -17.03 -19.25 -44.47
CA PHE A 17 -17.30 -19.31 -43.03
C PHE A 17 -16.02 -19.60 -42.20
N VAL A 18 -15.08 -20.38 -42.70
CA VAL A 18 -13.79 -20.60 -42.02
C VAL A 18 -12.89 -19.39 -42.17
N LEU A 19 -12.92 -18.66 -43.27
CA LEU A 19 -12.18 -17.40 -43.47
C LEU A 19 -12.81 -16.19 -42.74
N SER A 20 -14.12 -16.19 -42.49
CA SER A 20 -14.78 -15.15 -41.69
C SER A 20 -14.67 -15.37 -40.17
N ALA A 21 -14.23 -16.56 -39.72
CA ALA A 21 -14.03 -16.87 -38.29
C ALA A 21 -12.64 -16.50 -37.76
N VAL A 22 -11.73 -16.00 -38.60
CA VAL A 22 -10.48 -15.41 -38.17
C VAL A 22 -10.57 -13.88 -38.25
N GLN A 23 -11.60 -13.33 -37.64
CA GLN A 23 -11.50 -11.96 -37.18
C GLN A 23 -10.51 -11.98 -36.04
N GLN A 24 -9.24 -11.66 -36.32
CA GLN A 24 -8.23 -11.44 -35.28
C GLN A 24 -8.77 -10.39 -34.33
N VAL A 25 -9.29 -10.81 -33.20
CA VAL A 25 -9.65 -9.90 -32.11
C VAL A 25 -8.35 -9.28 -31.65
N GLN A 26 -8.03 -8.09 -32.15
CA GLN A 26 -6.84 -7.36 -31.72
C GLN A 26 -7.04 -6.92 -30.26
N GLY A 27 -6.03 -7.18 -29.42
CA GLY A 27 -6.06 -6.68 -28.06
C GLY A 27 -6.35 -5.17 -28.01
N GLU A 28 -7.12 -4.75 -27.03
CA GLU A 28 -7.76 -3.43 -26.98
C GLU A 28 -6.89 -2.41 -26.21
N LEU A 29 -6.61 -1.25 -26.82
CA LEU A 29 -6.01 -0.09 -26.16
C LEU A 29 -7.09 0.91 -25.78
N LYS A 30 -7.17 1.25 -24.49
CA LYS A 30 -8.14 2.22 -23.95
C LYS A 30 -7.42 3.36 -23.26
N THR A 31 -7.82 4.59 -23.52
CA THR A 31 -7.46 5.74 -22.70
C THR A 31 -8.42 5.85 -21.53
N LYS A 32 -7.87 6.00 -20.33
CA LYS A 32 -8.61 6.21 -19.10
C LYS A 32 -8.24 7.53 -18.48
N THR A 33 -9.26 8.23 -17.96
CA THR A 33 -9.05 9.41 -17.12
C THR A 33 -9.77 9.17 -15.80
N ILE A 34 -9.04 9.23 -14.71
CA ILE A 34 -9.57 9.08 -13.36
C ILE A 34 -9.38 10.39 -12.60
N THR A 35 -10.19 10.61 -11.58
CA THR A 35 -9.91 11.66 -10.62
C THR A 35 -9.12 11.03 -9.47
N GLY A 36 -7.90 11.49 -9.26
CA GLY A 36 -7.04 11.04 -8.18
C GLY A 36 -7.71 11.26 -6.84
N ARG A 37 -7.72 10.25 -5.98
CA ARG A 37 -8.32 10.36 -4.63
C ARG A 37 -7.43 11.12 -3.67
N ILE A 38 -6.12 11.08 -3.90
CA ILE A 38 -5.09 11.74 -3.07
C ILE A 38 -4.73 13.10 -3.65
N SER A 39 -4.50 13.16 -4.97
CA SER A 39 -4.11 14.39 -5.66
C SER A 39 -5.28 15.33 -5.94
N GLY A 40 -6.49 14.80 -6.11
CA GLY A 40 -7.64 15.54 -6.62
C GLY A 40 -7.58 15.84 -8.13
N GLU A 41 -6.47 15.48 -8.79
CA GLU A 41 -6.20 15.82 -10.19
C GLU A 41 -6.86 14.84 -11.17
N LYS A 42 -7.01 15.27 -12.42
CA LYS A 42 -7.38 14.40 -13.54
C LYS A 42 -6.14 13.68 -14.03
N ILE A 43 -6.10 12.35 -13.83
CA ILE A 43 -4.98 11.49 -14.20
C ILE A 43 -5.37 10.69 -15.43
N THR A 44 -4.65 10.90 -16.54
CA THR A 44 -4.91 10.21 -17.80
C THR A 44 -3.79 9.22 -18.11
N PHE A 45 -4.15 8.01 -18.51
CA PHE A 45 -3.22 6.96 -18.91
C PHE A 45 -3.86 6.04 -19.93
N ASP A 46 -3.03 5.35 -20.72
CA ASP A 46 -3.49 4.28 -21.60
C ASP A 46 -3.37 2.92 -20.89
N ILE A 47 -4.29 2.02 -21.18
CA ILE A 47 -4.26 0.62 -20.76
C ILE A 47 -4.54 -0.29 -21.96
N TYR A 48 -3.65 -1.26 -22.16
CA TYR A 48 -3.82 -2.31 -23.16
C TYR A 48 -4.29 -3.59 -22.47
N LEU A 49 -5.35 -4.18 -23.02
CA LEU A 49 -5.89 -5.47 -22.61
C LEU A 49 -5.57 -6.51 -23.69
N PRO A 50 -5.04 -7.70 -23.33
CA PRO A 50 -4.73 -8.75 -24.30
C PRO A 50 -6.03 -9.29 -24.94
N GLU A 51 -5.92 -9.92 -26.10
CA GLU A 51 -7.06 -10.52 -26.82
C GLU A 51 -7.83 -11.54 -25.97
N SER A 52 -7.09 -12.29 -25.16
CA SER A 52 -7.65 -13.29 -24.23
C SER A 52 -8.25 -12.68 -22.97
N TYR A 53 -8.28 -11.34 -22.83
CA TYR A 53 -8.74 -10.72 -21.59
C TYR A 53 -10.15 -11.15 -21.21
N ARG A 54 -10.30 -11.61 -19.96
CA ARG A 54 -11.59 -11.91 -19.33
C ARG A 54 -11.66 -11.16 -18.00
N LYS A 55 -12.83 -10.61 -17.70
CA LYS A 55 -13.05 -9.86 -16.45
C LYS A 55 -12.99 -10.76 -15.22
N GLU A 56 -13.31 -12.03 -15.41
CA GLU A 56 -13.35 -13.07 -14.38
C GLU A 56 -12.35 -14.19 -14.69
N GLY A 57 -12.07 -15.02 -13.69
CA GLY A 57 -11.12 -16.14 -13.80
C GLY A 57 -9.70 -15.78 -13.37
N VAL A 58 -8.72 -16.45 -13.96
CA VAL A 58 -7.29 -16.26 -13.63
C VAL A 58 -6.83 -14.86 -14.05
N GLY A 59 -6.37 -14.06 -13.10
CA GLY A 59 -5.91 -12.69 -13.35
C GLY A 59 -4.65 -12.63 -14.23
N TYR A 60 -4.36 -11.46 -14.76
CA TYR A 60 -3.25 -11.18 -15.68
C TYR A 60 -2.08 -10.49 -14.98
N PRO A 61 -0.82 -10.82 -15.31
CA PRO A 61 0.33 -10.00 -14.93
C PRO A 61 0.20 -8.59 -15.52
N VAL A 62 0.81 -7.60 -14.86
CA VAL A 62 0.73 -6.19 -15.28
C VAL A 62 2.11 -5.60 -15.52
N ILE A 63 2.27 -4.91 -16.65
CA ILE A 63 3.49 -4.18 -17.01
C ILE A 63 3.18 -2.67 -17.01
N TYR A 64 3.88 -1.90 -16.19
CA TYR A 64 3.85 -0.44 -16.21
C TYR A 64 4.99 0.06 -17.08
N ASN A 65 4.66 0.71 -18.21
CA ASN A 65 5.63 1.19 -19.20
C ASN A 65 5.74 2.71 -19.20
N LEU A 66 6.90 3.22 -18.82
CA LEU A 66 7.18 4.62 -18.60
C LEU A 66 7.85 5.25 -19.85
N HIS A 67 7.30 6.36 -20.34
CA HIS A 67 7.79 7.04 -21.55
C HIS A 67 9.04 7.89 -21.29
N GLY A 68 9.78 8.20 -22.35
CA GLY A 68 10.93 9.10 -22.32
C GLY A 68 10.56 10.59 -22.23
N ARG A 69 11.55 11.44 -22.01
CA ARG A 69 11.41 12.90 -21.91
C ARG A 69 10.73 13.48 -23.16
N GLY A 70 9.74 14.32 -22.96
CA GLY A 70 8.95 14.92 -24.04
C GLY A 70 7.82 14.03 -24.56
N GLY A 71 7.69 12.79 -24.09
CA GLY A 71 6.58 11.89 -24.38
C GLY A 71 5.34 12.15 -23.52
N SER A 72 4.40 11.21 -23.61
CA SER A 72 3.18 11.16 -22.82
C SER A 72 2.71 9.71 -22.71
N TYR A 73 1.59 9.46 -22.02
CA TYR A 73 0.94 8.15 -21.96
C TYR A 73 0.70 7.51 -23.35
N LYS A 74 0.62 8.30 -24.43
CA LYS A 74 0.47 7.83 -25.82
C LYS A 74 1.76 7.27 -26.44
N SER A 75 2.91 7.47 -25.81
CA SER A 75 4.23 7.16 -26.38
C SER A 75 4.65 5.68 -26.28
N GLY A 76 3.73 4.77 -25.95
CA GLY A 76 4.01 3.35 -25.75
C GLY A 76 4.02 2.47 -27.02
N GLY A 77 4.02 3.03 -28.24
CA GLY A 77 3.82 2.29 -29.49
C GLY A 77 4.87 1.22 -29.78
N ALA A 78 6.16 1.56 -29.67
CA ALA A 78 7.26 0.62 -29.94
C ALA A 78 7.24 -0.59 -28.97
N PHE A 79 7.11 -0.31 -27.66
CA PHE A 79 7.00 -1.39 -26.68
C PHE A 79 5.74 -2.25 -26.92
N ARG A 80 4.60 -1.63 -27.21
CA ARG A 80 3.36 -2.36 -27.45
C ARG A 80 3.46 -3.29 -28.66
N ALA A 81 4.14 -2.86 -29.73
CA ALA A 81 4.39 -3.70 -30.90
C ALA A 81 5.27 -4.91 -30.56
N ALA A 82 6.39 -4.69 -29.86
CA ALA A 82 7.28 -5.78 -29.41
C ALA A 82 6.58 -6.73 -28.45
N MET A 83 5.81 -6.22 -27.48
CA MET A 83 5.03 -7.01 -26.55
C MET A 83 3.97 -7.88 -27.23
N LYS A 84 3.21 -7.31 -28.20
CA LYS A 84 2.22 -8.06 -28.96
C LYS A 84 2.87 -9.20 -29.75
N LYS A 85 4.01 -8.95 -30.38
CA LYS A 85 4.78 -9.99 -31.07
C LYS A 85 5.23 -11.08 -30.08
N ALA A 86 5.78 -10.73 -28.92
CA ALA A 86 6.22 -11.69 -27.93
C ALA A 86 5.06 -12.56 -27.39
N ILE A 87 3.86 -12.00 -27.26
CA ILE A 87 2.66 -12.74 -26.87
C ILE A 87 2.24 -13.69 -28.00
N ALA A 88 2.21 -13.23 -29.25
CA ALA A 88 1.86 -14.04 -30.42
C ALA A 88 2.84 -15.21 -30.62
N ASP A 89 4.11 -14.99 -30.36
CA ASP A 89 5.18 -16.02 -30.48
C ASP A 89 5.23 -16.95 -29.24
N GLY A 90 4.33 -16.79 -28.25
CA GLY A 90 4.30 -17.61 -27.03
C GLY A 90 5.46 -17.38 -26.07
N ILE A 91 6.23 -16.30 -26.25
CA ILE A 91 7.38 -15.94 -25.42
C ILE A 91 6.93 -15.26 -24.13
N LEU A 92 5.91 -14.42 -24.20
CA LEU A 92 5.28 -13.73 -23.08
C LEU A 92 3.84 -14.23 -22.92
N PRO A 93 3.40 -14.59 -21.72
CA PRO A 93 1.98 -14.87 -21.51
C PRO A 93 1.14 -13.61 -21.76
N PRO A 94 -0.19 -13.73 -21.97
CA PRO A 94 -1.06 -12.57 -22.04
C PRO A 94 -0.91 -11.68 -20.80
N VAL A 95 -0.68 -10.37 -21.00
CA VAL A 95 -0.45 -9.37 -19.94
C VAL A 95 -1.32 -8.13 -20.15
N ILE A 96 -1.64 -7.44 -19.09
CA ILE A 96 -2.14 -6.07 -19.13
C ILE A 96 -0.94 -5.13 -19.17
N ALA A 97 -0.95 -4.11 -20.05
CA ALA A 97 0.09 -3.08 -20.06
C ALA A 97 -0.52 -1.71 -19.79
N VAL A 98 0.06 -0.97 -18.86
CA VAL A 98 -0.37 0.37 -18.43
C VAL A 98 0.68 1.39 -18.82
N TYR A 99 0.26 2.51 -19.36
CA TYR A 99 1.12 3.58 -19.86
C TYR A 99 0.79 4.89 -19.11
N PRO A 100 1.38 5.10 -17.93
CA PRO A 100 1.19 6.32 -17.17
C PRO A 100 1.77 7.55 -17.87
N ASP A 101 1.21 8.73 -17.58
CA ASP A 101 1.81 10.00 -17.99
C ASP A 101 2.86 10.46 -16.97
N GLY A 102 4.09 10.61 -17.41
CA GLY A 102 5.21 11.14 -16.62
C GLY A 102 5.44 12.63 -16.86
N THR A 103 4.51 13.30 -17.52
CA THR A 103 4.65 14.64 -18.10
C THR A 103 5.89 14.77 -19.01
N LYS A 104 6.06 15.91 -19.66
CA LYS A 104 7.20 16.09 -20.58
C LYS A 104 8.57 16.04 -19.89
N ASN A 105 8.65 16.36 -18.58
CA ASN A 105 9.91 16.52 -17.84
C ASN A 105 9.77 16.26 -16.33
N GLY A 106 8.88 15.37 -15.89
CA GLY A 106 8.56 15.16 -14.46
C GLY A 106 9.39 14.08 -13.77
N TRP A 107 10.26 13.37 -14.51
CA TRP A 107 11.24 12.40 -13.95
C TRP A 107 10.65 11.35 -12.99
N TYR A 108 9.35 11.12 -13.12
CA TYR A 108 8.61 10.09 -12.34
C TYR A 108 8.72 10.26 -10.83
N ALA A 109 8.88 11.51 -10.38
CA ALA A 109 8.92 11.91 -8.99
C ALA A 109 7.82 12.93 -8.67
N ASP A 110 7.53 13.12 -7.39
CA ASP A 110 6.75 14.26 -6.94
C ASP A 110 7.67 15.46 -6.74
N SER A 111 7.24 16.65 -7.17
CA SER A 111 8.00 17.89 -6.94
C SER A 111 7.94 18.30 -5.46
N LYS A 112 8.95 19.03 -5.02
CA LYS A 112 9.06 19.49 -3.62
C LYS A 112 7.89 20.38 -3.21
N ASP A 113 7.43 21.24 -4.10
CA ASP A 113 6.27 22.12 -3.91
C ASP A 113 4.93 21.39 -4.11
N ARG A 114 4.97 20.10 -4.51
CA ARG A 114 3.80 19.27 -4.78
C ARG A 114 2.91 19.73 -5.94
N SER A 115 3.41 20.59 -6.80
CA SER A 115 2.71 21.00 -8.03
C SER A 115 2.73 19.92 -9.12
N ILE A 116 3.63 18.94 -9.01
CA ILE A 116 3.77 17.78 -9.90
C ILE A 116 3.77 16.52 -9.03
N LEU A 117 2.83 15.60 -9.25
CA LEU A 117 2.58 14.45 -8.37
C LEU A 117 2.66 13.10 -9.12
N ILE A 118 3.66 12.91 -9.97
CA ILE A 118 3.74 11.75 -10.87
C ILE A 118 3.97 10.44 -10.11
N GLU A 119 4.85 10.43 -9.11
CA GLU A 119 5.05 9.26 -8.26
C GLU A 119 3.74 8.90 -7.54
N THR A 120 3.08 9.89 -6.93
CA THR A 120 1.77 9.73 -6.28
C THR A 120 0.75 9.18 -7.28
N HIS A 121 0.68 9.72 -8.50
CA HIS A 121 -0.25 9.25 -9.54
C HIS A 121 -0.02 7.78 -9.88
N ILE A 122 1.22 7.34 -10.07
CA ILE A 122 1.50 5.96 -10.47
C ILE A 122 1.28 5.00 -9.29
N ILE A 123 1.93 5.28 -8.16
CA ILE A 123 2.01 4.34 -7.03
C ILE A 123 0.72 4.31 -6.21
N ARG A 124 0.08 5.49 -6.02
CA ARG A 124 -1.04 5.64 -5.10
C ARG A 124 -2.41 5.72 -5.76
N GLU A 125 -2.44 5.97 -7.07
CA GLU A 125 -3.69 6.18 -7.80
C GLU A 125 -3.87 5.14 -8.91
N ILE A 126 -2.94 5.08 -9.89
CA ILE A 126 -3.08 4.22 -11.08
C ILE A 126 -2.97 2.75 -10.69
N ILE A 127 -1.93 2.33 -9.95
CA ILE A 127 -1.76 0.91 -9.58
C ILE A 127 -2.99 0.38 -8.81
N PRO A 128 -3.45 1.01 -7.71
CA PRO A 128 -4.62 0.54 -6.99
C PRO A 128 -5.90 0.58 -7.82
N TRP A 129 -6.05 1.61 -8.68
CA TRP A 129 -7.22 1.71 -9.54
C TRP A 129 -7.25 0.60 -10.60
N VAL A 130 -6.11 0.29 -11.22
CA VAL A 130 -5.99 -0.81 -12.19
C VAL A 130 -6.32 -2.14 -11.53
N ASP A 131 -5.76 -2.41 -10.35
CA ASP A 131 -6.02 -3.64 -9.61
C ASP A 131 -7.51 -3.78 -9.19
N ALA A 132 -8.18 -2.67 -8.91
CA ALA A 132 -9.61 -2.67 -8.52
C ALA A 132 -10.58 -2.78 -9.70
N ASN A 133 -10.16 -2.39 -10.92
CA ASN A 133 -11.07 -2.30 -12.08
C ASN A 133 -10.79 -3.33 -13.17
N TYR A 134 -9.67 -4.03 -13.10
CA TYR A 134 -9.27 -5.07 -14.06
C TYR A 134 -8.90 -6.36 -13.34
N ASN A 135 -9.01 -7.47 -14.03
CA ASN A 135 -8.65 -8.78 -13.52
C ASN A 135 -7.13 -8.96 -13.54
N THR A 136 -6.44 -8.33 -12.57
CA THR A 136 -4.99 -8.41 -12.40
C THR A 136 -4.62 -9.51 -11.41
N LYS A 137 -3.42 -10.06 -11.52
CA LYS A 137 -2.78 -10.80 -10.44
C LYS A 137 -2.20 -9.79 -9.45
N VAL A 138 -2.98 -9.49 -8.38
CA VAL A 138 -2.63 -8.48 -7.37
C VAL A 138 -1.48 -8.96 -6.48
N SER A 139 -0.28 -9.08 -7.07
CA SER A 139 0.94 -9.44 -6.37
C SER A 139 2.12 -8.76 -7.04
N ARG A 140 3.15 -8.39 -6.23
CA ARG A 140 4.41 -7.87 -6.75
C ARG A 140 5.04 -8.81 -7.78
N ASP A 141 4.91 -10.12 -7.58
CA ASP A 141 5.58 -11.14 -8.40
C ASP A 141 5.03 -11.24 -9.82
N PHE A 142 3.87 -10.64 -10.06
CA PHE A 142 3.24 -10.47 -11.38
C PHE A 142 3.19 -9.01 -11.84
N ARG A 143 3.95 -8.11 -11.19
CA ARG A 143 4.00 -6.70 -11.57
C ARG A 143 5.42 -6.31 -11.99
N VAL A 144 5.51 -5.77 -13.20
CA VAL A 144 6.75 -5.31 -13.84
C VAL A 144 6.67 -3.80 -14.03
N ILE A 145 7.79 -3.12 -13.83
CA ILE A 145 7.96 -1.72 -14.24
C ILE A 145 9.11 -1.61 -15.22
N GLN A 146 8.90 -0.83 -16.27
CA GLN A 146 9.93 -0.61 -17.27
C GLN A 146 9.83 0.78 -17.89
N GLY A 147 10.87 1.22 -18.55
CA GLY A 147 10.82 2.50 -19.22
C GLY A 147 12.04 2.80 -20.07
N PHE A 148 11.88 3.81 -20.94
CA PHE A 148 12.90 4.30 -21.85
C PHE A 148 13.38 5.69 -21.44
N SER A 149 14.69 5.95 -21.49
CA SER A 149 15.26 7.28 -21.26
C SER A 149 14.90 7.83 -19.87
N MET A 150 14.16 8.94 -19.78
CA MET A 150 13.58 9.45 -18.54
C MET A 150 12.69 8.37 -17.85
N GLY A 151 11.97 7.57 -18.63
CA GLY A 151 11.19 6.45 -18.11
C GLY A 151 12.04 5.33 -17.53
N GLY A 152 13.24 5.08 -18.07
CA GLY A 152 14.20 4.13 -17.51
C GLY A 152 14.73 4.59 -16.14
N TYR A 153 15.00 5.88 -15.98
CA TYR A 153 15.26 6.47 -14.68
C TYR A 153 14.08 6.26 -13.72
N GLY A 154 12.87 6.62 -14.18
CA GLY A 154 11.65 6.47 -13.38
C GLY A 154 11.38 5.03 -12.97
N ALA A 155 11.58 4.06 -13.86
CA ALA A 155 11.44 2.65 -13.54
C ALA A 155 12.44 2.21 -12.47
N SER A 156 13.72 2.61 -12.61
CA SER A 156 14.77 2.32 -11.62
C SER A 156 14.48 2.99 -10.27
N LEU A 157 14.01 4.24 -10.27
CA LEU A 157 13.63 4.97 -9.06
C LEU A 157 12.47 4.29 -8.33
N LEU A 158 11.36 4.06 -9.04
CA LEU A 158 10.14 3.53 -8.43
C LEU A 158 10.33 2.08 -7.97
N ALA A 159 11.09 1.27 -8.71
CA ALA A 159 11.41 -0.10 -8.31
C ALA A 159 12.31 -0.16 -7.06
N ALA A 160 13.33 0.71 -6.98
CA ALA A 160 14.21 0.77 -5.81
C ALA A 160 13.50 1.37 -4.58
N LYS A 161 12.60 2.34 -4.78
CA LYS A 161 11.85 3.02 -3.72
C LYS A 161 10.70 2.17 -3.16
N PHE A 162 10.05 1.38 -4.02
CA PHE A 162 8.89 0.53 -3.71
C PHE A 162 9.12 -0.94 -4.11
N PRO A 163 10.16 -1.60 -3.58
CA PRO A 163 10.50 -2.98 -3.97
C PRO A 163 9.42 -4.00 -3.62
N GLU A 164 8.48 -3.64 -2.76
CA GLU A 164 7.29 -4.45 -2.44
C GLU A 164 6.22 -4.44 -3.55
N LEU A 165 6.32 -3.55 -4.53
CA LEU A 165 5.34 -3.43 -5.61
C LEU A 165 5.75 -4.14 -6.91
N PHE A 166 7.06 -4.32 -7.14
CA PHE A 166 7.58 -4.82 -8.41
C PHE A 166 8.55 -5.98 -8.21
N SER A 167 8.52 -6.94 -9.12
CA SER A 167 9.46 -8.07 -9.12
C SER A 167 10.53 -7.96 -10.22
N VAL A 168 10.25 -7.18 -11.27
CA VAL A 168 11.16 -6.94 -12.38
C VAL A 168 11.17 -5.47 -12.73
N CYS A 169 12.36 -4.92 -12.90
CA CYS A 169 12.62 -3.57 -13.41
C CYS A 169 13.45 -3.66 -14.70
N ILE A 170 12.93 -3.13 -15.81
CA ILE A 170 13.68 -3.08 -17.06
C ILE A 170 13.92 -1.65 -17.47
N ASN A 171 15.19 -1.32 -17.67
CA ASN A 171 15.66 0.01 -18.03
C ASN A 171 16.20 -0.01 -19.47
N TYR A 172 15.50 0.65 -20.38
CA TYR A 172 15.93 0.81 -21.77
C TYR A 172 16.65 2.13 -21.94
N ASP A 173 17.97 2.09 -21.97
CA ASP A 173 18.88 3.24 -22.12
C ASP A 173 18.46 4.44 -21.28
N GLY A 174 18.23 4.18 -20.01
CA GLY A 174 17.68 5.17 -19.06
C GLY A 174 18.64 6.29 -18.78
N ALA A 175 18.12 7.50 -18.71
CA ALA A 175 18.89 8.67 -18.32
C ALA A 175 19.16 8.64 -16.80
N MET A 176 20.08 7.79 -16.36
CA MET A 176 20.46 7.66 -14.95
C MET A 176 21.23 8.91 -14.48
N TRP A 177 20.47 9.96 -14.21
CA TRP A 177 20.99 11.27 -13.86
C TRP A 177 21.14 11.42 -12.35
N ASN A 178 22.38 11.63 -11.91
CA ASN A 178 22.69 12.06 -10.55
C ASN A 178 22.41 13.57 -10.37
N TRP A 179 22.62 14.10 -9.17
CA TRP A 179 22.35 15.51 -8.86
C TRP A 179 23.03 16.50 -9.82
N LYS A 180 24.31 16.25 -10.17
CA LYS A 180 25.06 17.10 -11.12
C LYS A 180 24.36 17.19 -12.48
N ASN A 181 23.81 16.08 -12.94
CA ASN A 181 23.08 16.02 -14.21
C ASN A 181 21.69 16.69 -14.11
N MET A 182 21.02 16.56 -12.95
CA MET A 182 19.71 17.23 -12.69
C MET A 182 19.84 18.76 -12.72
N MET A 183 21.00 19.30 -12.36
CA MET A 183 21.30 20.74 -12.41
C MET A 183 21.63 21.26 -13.83
N ARG A 184 21.85 20.40 -14.81
CA ARG A 184 22.28 20.82 -16.16
C ARG A 184 21.15 21.49 -16.94
N LYS A 185 21.47 22.61 -17.58
CA LYS A 185 20.59 23.27 -18.55
C LYS A 185 20.94 22.82 -19.97
N SER A 186 19.95 22.74 -20.84
CA SER A 186 20.15 22.55 -22.28
C SER A 186 19.37 23.60 -23.07
N LYS A 187 19.70 23.79 -24.34
CA LYS A 187 18.95 24.72 -25.22
C LYS A 187 17.48 24.34 -25.37
N LYS A 188 17.15 23.06 -25.24
CA LYS A 188 15.80 22.53 -25.46
C LYS A 188 15.02 22.33 -24.16
N TRP A 189 15.70 22.09 -23.02
CA TRP A 189 15.06 21.69 -21.78
C TRP A 189 15.56 22.53 -20.61
N GLN A 190 14.63 22.94 -19.76
CA GLN A 190 14.98 23.55 -18.48
C GLN A 190 15.70 22.53 -17.58
N SER A 191 16.49 23.01 -16.65
CA SER A 191 17.07 22.20 -15.60
C SER A 191 15.95 21.51 -14.80
N VAL A 192 16.18 20.27 -14.37
CA VAL A 192 15.21 19.50 -13.58
C VAL A 192 15.22 19.95 -12.12
N ALA A 193 16.41 20.18 -11.56
CA ALA A 193 16.58 20.47 -10.16
C ALA A 193 15.78 21.68 -9.64
N PRO A 194 15.73 22.85 -10.30
CA PRO A 194 14.93 23.96 -9.82
C PRO A 194 13.43 23.70 -9.90
N VAL A 195 12.95 22.95 -10.90
CA VAL A 195 11.51 22.71 -11.12
C VAL A 195 10.99 21.62 -10.19
N MET A 196 11.73 20.51 -10.07
CA MET A 196 11.28 19.35 -9.31
C MET A 196 11.69 19.40 -7.83
N PHE A 197 12.84 20.00 -7.54
CA PHE A 197 13.48 19.86 -6.24
C PHE A 197 13.84 21.20 -5.57
N ASP A 198 13.44 22.33 -6.16
CA ASP A 198 13.76 23.68 -5.65
C ASP A 198 15.28 23.86 -5.37
N ASN A 199 16.12 23.27 -6.23
CA ASN A 199 17.57 23.17 -6.05
C ASN A 199 18.02 22.52 -4.73
N ASP A 200 17.14 21.80 -4.04
CA ASP A 200 17.44 21.10 -2.77
C ASP A 200 17.98 19.70 -3.05
N LYS A 201 19.30 19.55 -2.94
CA LYS A 201 19.98 18.27 -3.10
C LYS A 201 19.53 17.24 -2.05
N THR A 202 19.31 17.67 -0.82
CA THR A 202 18.87 16.80 0.29
C THR A 202 17.46 16.27 0.01
N TYR A 203 16.57 17.12 -0.49
CA TYR A 203 15.25 16.68 -0.92
C TYR A 203 15.34 15.65 -2.05
N TYR A 204 16.16 15.90 -3.09
CA TYR A 204 16.39 14.96 -4.17
C TYR A 204 16.89 13.60 -3.66
N GLU A 205 17.91 13.59 -2.81
CA GLU A 205 18.49 12.35 -2.27
C GLU A 205 17.48 11.57 -1.44
N ASN A 206 16.68 12.24 -0.63
CA ASN A 206 15.70 11.60 0.25
C ASN A 206 14.40 11.20 -0.46
N ASN A 207 14.10 11.70 -1.65
CA ASN A 207 12.79 11.49 -2.29
C ASN A 207 12.85 10.96 -3.70
N SER A 208 13.95 11.17 -4.45
CA SER A 208 13.98 10.97 -5.90
C SER A 208 15.28 10.38 -6.45
N SER A 209 16.20 9.94 -5.59
CA SER A 209 17.46 9.32 -6.01
C SER A 209 17.35 7.79 -6.06
N PRO A 210 17.44 7.16 -7.24
CA PRO A 210 17.46 5.69 -7.35
C PRO A 210 18.58 5.06 -6.51
N TRP A 211 19.77 5.69 -6.50
CA TRP A 211 20.93 5.21 -5.72
C TRP A 211 20.66 5.19 -4.22
N ALA A 212 20.10 6.29 -3.67
CA ALA A 212 19.77 6.38 -2.25
C ALA A 212 18.74 5.31 -1.85
N PHE A 213 17.71 5.09 -2.68
CA PHE A 213 16.70 4.09 -2.39
C PHE A 213 17.19 2.65 -2.59
N ALA A 214 18.08 2.38 -3.54
CA ALA A 214 18.71 1.06 -3.65
C ALA A 214 19.52 0.73 -2.39
N THR A 215 20.29 1.70 -1.88
CA THR A 215 21.04 1.54 -0.61
C THR A 215 20.08 1.35 0.57
N LEU A 216 19.04 2.19 0.69
CA LEU A 216 18.09 2.13 1.81
C LEU A 216 17.30 0.82 1.85
N ASN A 217 16.97 0.27 0.68
CA ASN A 217 16.12 -0.91 0.53
C ASN A 217 16.89 -2.15 0.07
N GLN A 218 18.23 -2.19 0.19
CA GLN A 218 19.07 -3.29 -0.33
C GLN A 218 18.57 -4.67 0.11
N ASP A 219 18.22 -4.85 1.37
CA ASP A 219 17.73 -6.13 1.90
C ASP A 219 16.37 -6.56 1.32
N LYS A 220 15.56 -5.60 0.90
CA LYS A 220 14.27 -5.87 0.25
C LYS A 220 14.39 -6.12 -1.25
N ILE A 221 15.48 -5.65 -1.84
CA ILE A 221 15.77 -5.76 -3.27
C ILE A 221 16.55 -7.03 -3.57
N LYS A 222 17.61 -7.31 -2.80
CA LYS A 222 18.54 -8.42 -3.02
C LYS A 222 17.81 -9.77 -3.14
N GLY A 223 18.02 -10.45 -4.26
CA GLY A 223 17.40 -11.75 -4.57
C GLY A 223 15.88 -11.72 -4.84
N ARG A 224 15.24 -10.56 -4.77
CA ARG A 224 13.78 -10.43 -4.89
C ARG A 224 13.32 -9.55 -6.05
N LEU A 225 14.04 -8.47 -6.36
CA LEU A 225 13.79 -7.58 -7.49
C LEU A 225 14.87 -7.80 -8.54
N GLN A 226 14.47 -8.15 -9.75
CA GLN A 226 15.39 -8.41 -10.85
C GLN A 226 15.53 -7.13 -11.69
N PHE A 227 16.77 -6.69 -11.89
CA PHE A 227 17.09 -5.58 -12.76
C PHE A 227 17.64 -6.09 -14.09
N ARG A 228 17.14 -5.55 -15.19
CA ARG A 228 17.70 -5.70 -16.52
C ARG A 228 17.87 -4.32 -17.15
N THR A 229 19.03 -4.07 -17.75
CA THR A 229 19.33 -2.80 -18.40
C THR A 229 19.86 -3.05 -19.81
N LEU A 230 19.28 -2.37 -20.77
CA LEU A 230 19.73 -2.36 -22.16
C LEU A 230 20.39 -1.01 -22.42
N VAL A 231 21.63 -1.05 -22.83
CA VAL A 231 22.50 0.14 -22.93
C VAL A 231 22.65 0.57 -24.37
N GLY A 232 22.20 1.79 -24.66
CA GLY A 232 22.44 2.49 -25.90
C GLY A 232 23.51 3.57 -25.72
N SER A 233 23.22 4.80 -26.17
CA SER A 233 24.18 5.90 -26.12
C SER A 233 24.30 6.63 -24.77
N LEU A 234 23.48 6.27 -23.74
CA LEU A 234 23.56 6.87 -22.41
C LEU A 234 24.36 6.01 -21.40
N GLY A 235 25.31 5.22 -21.90
CA GLY A 235 26.00 4.17 -21.17
C GLY A 235 26.70 4.57 -19.87
N SER A 236 27.30 5.76 -19.76
CA SER A 236 28.06 6.15 -18.55
C SER A 236 27.21 6.17 -17.27
N GLY A 237 26.01 6.75 -17.31
CA GLY A 237 25.11 6.78 -16.15
C GLY A 237 24.55 5.40 -15.80
N LEU A 238 24.36 4.54 -16.80
CA LEU A 238 23.92 3.16 -16.62
C LEU A 238 25.02 2.29 -16.02
N GLN A 239 26.28 2.54 -16.39
CA GLN A 239 27.43 1.88 -15.81
C GLN A 239 27.59 2.26 -14.32
N GLU A 240 27.51 3.57 -14.01
CA GLU A 240 27.52 4.04 -12.61
C GLU A 240 26.39 3.37 -11.79
N TRP A 241 25.22 3.22 -12.38
CA TRP A 241 24.08 2.55 -11.75
C TRP A 241 24.34 1.06 -11.49
N ARG A 242 24.87 0.34 -12.48
CA ARG A 242 25.27 -1.07 -12.35
C ARG A 242 26.31 -1.24 -11.25
N ASP A 243 27.35 -0.41 -11.26
CA ASP A 243 28.45 -0.51 -10.31
C ASP A 243 27.97 -0.23 -8.88
N HIS A 244 27.01 0.68 -8.72
CA HIS A 244 26.36 0.93 -7.44
C HIS A 244 25.55 -0.29 -6.97
N LEU A 245 24.71 -0.89 -7.83
CA LEU A 245 23.96 -2.09 -7.45
C LEU A 245 24.88 -3.26 -7.07
N ASN A 246 25.96 -3.45 -7.85
CA ASN A 246 26.97 -4.47 -7.54
C ASN A 246 27.64 -4.24 -6.18
N SER A 247 27.89 -2.97 -5.80
CA SER A 247 28.45 -2.63 -4.47
C SER A 247 27.50 -2.98 -3.32
N LEU A 248 26.22 -3.19 -3.60
CA LEU A 248 25.18 -3.63 -2.66
C LEU A 248 24.86 -5.14 -2.80
N ASP A 249 25.65 -5.90 -3.55
CA ASP A 249 25.40 -7.30 -3.92
C ASP A 249 24.02 -7.51 -4.60
N ILE A 250 23.57 -6.53 -5.38
CA ILE A 250 22.35 -6.61 -6.19
C ILE A 250 22.75 -6.84 -7.63
N GLU A 251 22.40 -8.02 -8.16
CA GLU A 251 22.70 -8.40 -9.53
C GLU A 251 21.85 -7.61 -10.53
N MET A 252 22.49 -7.24 -11.67
CA MET A 252 21.83 -6.62 -12.81
C MET A 252 22.22 -7.34 -14.11
N ASP A 253 21.24 -7.73 -14.88
CA ASP A 253 21.43 -8.20 -16.25
C ASP A 253 21.70 -6.95 -17.14
N TYR A 254 22.97 -6.75 -17.48
CA TYR A 254 23.47 -5.56 -18.18
C TYR A 254 23.83 -5.91 -19.62
N VAL A 255 23.02 -5.42 -20.57
CA VAL A 255 23.13 -5.75 -22.00
C VAL A 255 23.59 -4.53 -22.77
N GLU A 256 24.83 -4.57 -23.24
CA GLU A 256 25.38 -3.54 -24.16
C GLU A 256 24.85 -3.79 -25.58
N THR A 257 24.41 -2.73 -26.24
CA THR A 257 23.94 -2.77 -27.61
C THR A 257 24.71 -1.76 -28.48
N LYS A 258 24.65 -1.92 -29.81
CA LYS A 258 25.17 -0.95 -30.77
C LYS A 258 24.18 0.17 -31.07
N CYS A 259 23.03 0.16 -30.45
CA CYS A 259 21.97 1.13 -30.65
C CYS A 259 22.37 2.52 -30.16
N ARG A 260 21.95 3.55 -30.92
CA ARG A 260 21.87 4.90 -30.38
C ARG A 260 20.68 4.96 -29.38
N HIS A 261 20.37 6.14 -28.90
CA HIS A 261 19.21 6.36 -28.01
C HIS A 261 17.88 6.14 -28.77
N ASN A 262 17.57 4.89 -29.10
CA ASN A 262 16.44 4.49 -29.91
C ASN A 262 15.80 3.19 -29.37
N LEU A 263 14.59 3.29 -28.85
CA LEU A 263 13.89 2.18 -28.21
C LEU A 263 13.58 1.02 -29.15
N GLN A 264 13.24 1.30 -30.41
CA GLN A 264 12.96 0.23 -31.38
C GLN A 264 14.20 -0.61 -31.64
N CYS A 265 15.34 0.03 -31.90
CA CYS A 265 16.62 -0.64 -32.05
C CYS A 265 17.00 -1.48 -30.83
N LEU A 266 16.79 -0.93 -29.61
CA LEU A 266 17.05 -1.67 -28.37
C LEU A 266 16.20 -2.93 -28.25
N HIS A 267 14.94 -2.90 -28.67
CA HIS A 267 14.10 -4.10 -28.73
C HIS A 267 14.57 -5.10 -29.78
N GLU A 268 14.98 -4.61 -30.95
CA GLU A 268 15.46 -5.47 -32.04
C GLU A 268 16.78 -6.18 -31.68
N GLU A 269 17.77 -5.45 -31.14
CA GLU A 269 19.07 -6.02 -30.75
C GLU A 269 18.99 -6.91 -29.50
N ALA A 270 18.22 -6.51 -28.49
CA ALA A 270 18.06 -7.29 -27.26
C ALA A 270 17.19 -8.52 -27.45
N GLY A 271 16.47 -8.61 -28.58
CA GLY A 271 15.54 -9.68 -28.86
C GLY A 271 14.53 -9.89 -27.73
N ASP A 272 14.21 -11.14 -27.46
CA ASP A 272 13.18 -11.51 -26.48
C ASP A 272 13.66 -11.55 -25.02
N GLY A 273 14.91 -11.22 -24.74
CA GLY A 273 15.51 -11.40 -23.41
C GLY A 273 14.72 -10.77 -22.27
N SER A 274 14.18 -9.55 -22.48
CA SER A 274 13.34 -8.87 -21.50
C SER A 274 12.02 -9.62 -21.26
N PHE A 275 11.36 -10.11 -22.30
CA PHE A 275 10.11 -10.86 -22.18
C PHE A 275 10.32 -12.24 -21.56
N ARG A 276 11.42 -12.92 -21.89
CA ARG A 276 11.81 -14.20 -21.27
C ARG A 276 12.08 -14.04 -19.77
N LEU A 277 12.73 -12.94 -19.36
CA LEU A 277 12.93 -12.60 -17.96
C LEU A 277 11.60 -12.46 -17.22
N MET A 278 10.65 -11.68 -17.78
CA MET A 278 9.30 -11.52 -17.23
C MET A 278 8.58 -12.88 -17.12
N THR A 279 8.59 -13.67 -18.19
CA THR A 279 7.95 -15.00 -18.23
C THR A 279 8.53 -15.95 -17.20
N LYS A 280 9.86 -15.99 -17.07
CA LYS A 280 10.54 -16.79 -16.04
C LYS A 280 10.10 -16.38 -14.62
N GLN A 281 9.99 -15.08 -14.37
CA GLN A 281 9.51 -14.56 -13.09
C GLN A 281 8.05 -14.93 -12.84
N PHE A 282 7.18 -14.78 -13.82
CA PHE A 282 5.77 -15.17 -13.69
C PHE A 282 5.57 -16.67 -13.49
N ALA A 283 6.38 -17.51 -14.18
CA ALA A 283 6.36 -18.96 -14.00
C ALA A 283 6.85 -19.36 -12.60
N LYS A 284 7.93 -18.74 -12.10
CA LYS A 284 8.43 -18.92 -10.73
C LYS A 284 7.35 -18.57 -9.70
N ALA A 285 6.68 -17.44 -9.89
CA ALA A 285 5.61 -17.01 -9.02
C ALA A 285 4.38 -17.94 -9.06
N ALA A 286 4.04 -18.46 -10.22
CA ALA A 286 2.93 -19.41 -10.38
C ALA A 286 3.24 -20.82 -9.80
N ALA A 287 4.50 -21.23 -9.78
CA ALA A 287 4.95 -22.51 -9.22
C ALA A 287 5.11 -22.47 -7.69
N SER A 288 5.17 -21.27 -7.09
CA SER A 288 5.12 -21.13 -5.63
C SER A 288 3.72 -21.50 -5.14
N PRO A 289 3.57 -22.26 -4.01
CA PRO A 289 2.26 -22.59 -3.48
C PRO A 289 1.39 -21.33 -3.42
N ALA A 290 0.17 -21.41 -3.96
CA ALA A 290 -0.70 -20.27 -4.21
C ALA A 290 -0.71 -19.31 -3.03
N ALA A 291 -0.11 -18.16 -3.21
CA ALA A 291 -0.36 -17.02 -2.34
C ALA A 291 -1.85 -16.68 -2.48
N ILE A 292 -2.57 -16.75 -1.38
CA ILE A 292 -3.95 -16.28 -1.29
C ILE A 292 -3.97 -14.85 -1.87
N PRO A 293 -4.94 -14.49 -2.75
CA PRO A 293 -5.00 -13.15 -3.30
C PRO A 293 -4.92 -12.11 -2.18
N GLY A 294 -3.90 -11.26 -2.20
CA GLY A 294 -3.63 -10.26 -1.14
C GLY A 294 -2.48 -10.61 -0.18
N GLN A 295 -1.82 -11.78 -0.31
CA GLN A 295 -0.63 -12.10 0.48
C GLN A 295 0.66 -11.80 -0.29
N LEU A 296 1.52 -10.95 0.32
CA LEU A 296 2.93 -10.85 -0.04
C LEU A 296 3.65 -12.14 0.40
N PRO A 297 4.55 -12.73 -0.43
CA PRO A 297 5.26 -13.96 -0.05
C PRO A 297 6.18 -13.72 1.14
N VAL A 298 6.09 -14.62 2.13
CA VAL A 298 7.04 -14.70 3.24
C VAL A 298 8.34 -15.32 2.72
N PRO A 299 9.53 -14.72 2.93
CA PRO A 299 10.80 -15.30 2.51
C PRO A 299 11.11 -16.58 3.30
N ALA A 300 11.44 -17.67 2.59
CA ALA A 300 12.09 -18.83 3.20
C ALA A 300 13.57 -18.49 3.44
N GLY A 301 13.87 -17.97 4.60
CA GLY A 301 15.21 -17.71 5.11
C GLY A 301 15.10 -17.36 6.59
N LYS A 302 15.97 -17.92 7.43
CA LYS A 302 15.99 -17.85 8.89
C LYS A 302 15.18 -16.68 9.45
N VAL A 303 14.05 -16.99 10.07
CA VAL A 303 13.12 -16.06 10.69
C VAL A 303 13.85 -15.38 11.86
N SER A 304 14.39 -14.20 11.64
CA SER A 304 14.39 -13.22 12.70
C SER A 304 12.94 -12.78 12.79
N GLU A 305 12.24 -13.19 13.83
CA GLU A 305 10.88 -12.71 14.11
C GLU A 305 10.95 -11.22 14.47
N ASP A 306 11.18 -10.37 13.47
CA ASP A 306 10.90 -8.95 13.67
C ASP A 306 9.38 -8.84 13.75
N TRP A 307 8.86 -8.50 14.93
CA TRP A 307 7.43 -8.36 15.18
C TRP A 307 6.73 -7.44 14.17
N VAL A 308 7.48 -6.54 13.51
CA VAL A 308 7.00 -5.65 12.44
C VAL A 308 6.55 -6.44 11.22
N ASP A 309 7.19 -7.56 10.91
CA ASP A 309 6.87 -8.38 9.74
C ASP A 309 5.56 -9.16 9.93
N LEU A 310 5.09 -9.33 11.16
CA LEU A 310 3.77 -9.87 11.46
C LEU A 310 2.63 -8.94 11.03
N TYR A 311 2.92 -7.65 10.87
CA TYR A 311 1.99 -6.64 10.40
C TYR A 311 2.17 -6.41 8.89
N GLU A 312 1.42 -7.12 8.08
CA GLU A 312 1.46 -7.00 6.62
C GLU A 312 1.07 -5.58 6.19
N PRO A 313 1.84 -4.93 5.28
CA PRO A 313 1.49 -3.61 4.77
C PRO A 313 0.40 -3.67 3.71
N HIS A 314 -0.61 -2.83 3.86
CA HIS A 314 -1.73 -2.69 2.92
C HIS A 314 -2.05 -1.23 2.67
N VAL A 315 -2.77 -0.97 1.58
CA VAL A 315 -3.37 0.33 1.27
C VAL A 315 -4.80 0.08 0.79
N ASP A 316 -5.77 0.75 1.37
CA ASP A 316 -7.15 0.75 0.92
C ASP A 316 -7.63 2.18 0.68
N GLY A 317 -7.79 2.56 -0.59
CA GLY A 317 -8.05 3.94 -0.97
C GLY A 317 -6.92 4.87 -0.51
N GLU A 318 -7.25 5.87 0.30
CA GLU A 318 -6.29 6.83 0.87
C GLU A 318 -5.61 6.33 2.14
N MET A 319 -6.10 5.23 2.72
CA MET A 319 -5.62 4.75 4.00
C MET A 319 -4.53 3.70 3.83
N SER A 320 -3.30 4.05 4.17
CA SER A 320 -2.25 3.08 4.45
C SER A 320 -2.53 2.40 5.78
N TYR A 321 -2.37 1.07 5.86
CA TYR A 321 -2.53 0.35 7.12
C TYR A 321 -1.63 -0.87 7.19
N ARG A 322 -1.35 -1.31 8.40
CA ARG A 322 -0.70 -2.57 8.72
C ARG A 322 -1.70 -3.52 9.33
N LEU A 323 -1.67 -4.78 8.92
CA LEU A 323 -2.60 -5.80 9.37
C LEU A 323 -1.86 -7.03 9.88
N MET A 324 -2.04 -7.36 11.15
CA MET A 324 -1.62 -8.64 11.72
C MET A 324 -2.83 -9.59 11.76
N LYS A 325 -2.65 -10.79 11.21
CA LYS A 325 -3.67 -11.84 11.20
C LYS A 325 -3.70 -12.64 12.49
N PRO A 326 -4.84 -13.26 12.83
CA PRO A 326 -4.93 -14.20 13.94
C PRO A 326 -3.89 -15.32 13.80
N MET A 327 -3.24 -15.68 14.90
CA MET A 327 -2.35 -16.83 14.93
C MET A 327 -3.16 -18.12 14.73
N GLY A 328 -2.69 -19.00 13.84
CA GLY A 328 -3.42 -20.23 13.53
C GLY A 328 -4.79 -19.97 12.87
N PHE A 329 -4.86 -19.03 11.93
CA PHE A 329 -6.11 -18.67 11.25
C PHE A 329 -6.84 -19.90 10.69
N ASP A 330 -8.12 -19.99 11.02
CA ASP A 330 -9.04 -21.03 10.57
C ASP A 330 -10.30 -20.35 10.01
N SER A 331 -10.63 -20.57 8.76
CA SER A 331 -11.77 -19.95 8.08
C SER A 331 -13.14 -20.31 8.67
N ASN A 332 -13.21 -21.39 9.45
CA ASN A 332 -14.42 -21.83 10.15
C ASN A 332 -14.65 -21.11 11.48
N LYS A 333 -13.69 -20.33 11.95
CA LYS A 333 -13.77 -19.52 13.18
C LYS A 333 -13.99 -18.07 12.84
N ARG A 334 -14.54 -17.30 13.79
CA ARG A 334 -14.65 -15.85 13.71
C ARG A 334 -13.70 -15.19 14.69
N TYR A 335 -13.06 -14.11 14.25
CA TYR A 335 -11.98 -13.46 14.99
C TYR A 335 -12.31 -12.00 15.28
N PRO A 336 -12.08 -11.54 16.52
CA PRO A 336 -12.13 -10.14 16.87
C PRO A 336 -11.14 -9.29 16.06
N VAL A 337 -11.40 -7.98 16.00
CA VAL A 337 -10.51 -7.00 15.41
C VAL A 337 -10.13 -5.95 16.45
N ILE A 338 -8.83 -5.69 16.62
CA ILE A 338 -8.31 -4.53 17.35
C ILE A 338 -7.87 -3.47 16.34
N VAL A 339 -8.51 -2.31 16.36
CA VAL A 339 -8.08 -1.12 15.62
C VAL A 339 -7.09 -0.35 16.50
N SER A 340 -5.83 -0.22 16.04
CA SER A 340 -4.74 0.39 16.79
C SER A 340 -4.35 1.75 16.20
N LEU A 341 -4.75 2.84 16.83
CA LEU A 341 -4.54 4.20 16.36
C LEU A 341 -3.22 4.79 16.86
N HIS A 342 -2.37 5.22 15.92
CA HIS A 342 -1.09 5.85 16.27
C HIS A 342 -1.25 7.26 16.84
N GLY A 343 -0.27 7.69 17.64
CA GLY A 343 -0.12 9.06 18.12
C GLY A 343 0.51 10.00 17.08
N GLY A 344 0.78 11.24 17.46
CA GLY A 344 1.34 12.27 16.56
C GLY A 344 2.61 11.86 15.83
N GLY A 345 3.49 11.10 16.48
CA GLY A 345 4.73 10.59 15.87
C GLY A 345 4.55 9.47 14.84
N GLY A 346 3.33 8.92 14.69
CA GLY A 346 2.99 7.94 13.67
C GLY A 346 2.40 8.54 12.40
N ARG A 347 2.17 9.87 12.37
CA ARG A 347 1.64 10.56 11.19
C ARG A 347 2.50 10.33 9.97
N GLY A 348 1.86 10.13 8.84
CA GLY A 348 2.54 9.93 7.57
C GLY A 348 1.74 9.07 6.61
N ALA A 349 2.41 8.67 5.55
CA ALA A 349 1.91 7.76 4.54
C ALA A 349 2.96 6.69 4.19
N ASP A 350 3.97 6.53 5.06
CA ASP A 350 5.07 5.59 4.87
C ASP A 350 4.68 4.14 5.21
N ASN A 351 3.49 3.95 5.74
CA ASN A 351 2.96 2.65 6.17
C ASN A 351 3.89 1.90 7.13
N ARG A 352 4.63 2.63 7.98
CA ARG A 352 5.58 2.06 8.97
C ARG A 352 5.52 2.75 10.32
N LYS A 353 5.50 4.09 10.36
CA LYS A 353 5.55 4.87 11.61
C LYS A 353 4.32 4.70 12.50
N GLN A 354 3.20 4.21 11.97
CA GLN A 354 2.01 3.90 12.77
C GLN A 354 2.21 2.71 13.71
N LEU A 355 3.16 1.81 13.44
CA LEU A 355 3.51 0.73 14.35
C LEU A 355 4.33 1.28 15.53
N ARG A 356 3.78 1.12 16.73
CA ARG A 356 4.34 1.65 17.97
C ARG A 356 4.64 0.51 18.95
N ASP A 357 5.27 0.83 20.07
CA ASP A 357 5.69 -0.16 21.06
C ASP A 357 4.55 -1.07 21.56
N TRP A 358 3.32 -0.55 21.66
CA TRP A 358 2.18 -1.38 22.04
C TRP A 358 1.77 -2.37 20.93
N ASN A 359 2.04 -2.05 19.65
CA ASN A 359 1.86 -3.01 18.56
C ASN A 359 2.85 -4.18 18.69
N LYS A 360 4.08 -3.93 19.19
CA LYS A 360 5.03 -4.99 19.53
C LYS A 360 4.49 -5.92 20.62
N ILE A 361 3.87 -5.36 21.66
CA ILE A 361 3.26 -6.16 22.73
C ILE A 361 2.06 -6.94 22.19
N LEU A 362 1.23 -6.34 21.34
CA LEU A 362 0.13 -7.04 20.68
C LEU A 362 0.61 -8.17 19.75
N ALA A 363 1.82 -8.09 19.24
CA ALA A 363 2.46 -9.10 18.40
C ALA A 363 3.15 -10.23 19.18
N ASP A 364 3.19 -10.17 20.50
CA ASP A 364 3.78 -11.21 21.34
C ASP A 364 3.12 -12.57 21.08
N LYS A 365 3.94 -13.64 21.00
CA LYS A 365 3.50 -14.97 20.62
C LYS A 365 2.46 -15.55 21.60
N GLN A 366 2.69 -15.41 22.90
CA GLN A 366 1.79 -15.93 23.93
C GLN A 366 0.46 -15.17 23.87
N ARG A 367 0.50 -13.84 23.81
CA ARG A 367 -0.69 -13.00 23.67
C ARG A 367 -1.51 -13.38 22.42
N ARG A 368 -0.86 -13.61 21.26
CA ARG A 368 -1.52 -14.02 20.00
C ARG A 368 -2.14 -15.43 20.09
N SER A 369 -1.54 -16.29 20.89
CA SER A 369 -2.08 -17.63 21.17
C SER A 369 -3.30 -17.57 22.07
N ASP A 370 -3.24 -16.76 23.15
CA ASP A 370 -4.32 -16.65 24.13
C ASP A 370 -5.53 -15.87 23.59
N HIS A 371 -5.23 -14.86 22.73
CA HIS A 371 -6.23 -13.95 22.18
C HIS A 371 -6.05 -13.80 20.66
N PRO A 372 -6.34 -14.85 19.85
CA PRO A 372 -6.21 -14.78 18.41
C PRO A 372 -7.20 -13.75 17.83
N CYS A 373 -6.66 -12.71 17.18
CA CYS A 373 -7.44 -11.61 16.62
C CYS A 373 -6.71 -10.96 15.45
N TYR A 374 -7.41 -10.21 14.64
CA TYR A 374 -6.80 -9.23 13.75
C TYR A 374 -6.32 -8.02 14.55
N VAL A 375 -5.17 -7.44 14.17
CA VAL A 375 -4.78 -6.10 14.61
C VAL A 375 -4.60 -5.22 13.38
N LEU A 376 -5.48 -4.26 13.23
CA LEU A 376 -5.48 -3.27 12.15
C LEU A 376 -4.86 -1.98 12.67
N ALA A 377 -3.71 -1.59 12.13
CA ALA A 377 -3.01 -0.35 12.45
C ALA A 377 -3.06 0.61 11.24
N PRO A 378 -4.11 1.44 11.13
CA PRO A 378 -4.22 2.42 10.06
C PRO A 378 -3.24 3.58 10.26
N GLN A 379 -2.92 4.31 9.19
CA GLN A 379 -2.07 5.50 9.22
C GLN A 379 -2.79 6.70 8.63
N THR A 380 -2.66 7.86 9.27
CA THR A 380 -3.18 9.14 8.79
C THR A 380 -2.11 10.23 8.88
N THR A 381 -2.21 11.25 8.03
CA THR A 381 -1.33 12.43 8.05
C THR A 381 -1.87 13.56 8.94
N ARG A 382 -3.14 13.45 9.36
CA ARG A 382 -3.91 14.45 10.10
C ARG A 382 -4.45 13.89 11.42
N LEU A 383 -5.33 14.62 12.06
CA LEU A 383 -6.12 14.12 13.19
C LEU A 383 -7.17 13.12 12.71
N TRP A 384 -7.44 12.11 13.52
CA TRP A 384 -8.45 11.09 13.25
C TRP A 384 -9.84 11.72 13.11
N ASN A 385 -10.62 11.30 12.11
CA ASN A 385 -11.93 11.85 11.82
C ASN A 385 -12.88 10.86 11.14
N ALA A 386 -14.08 11.32 10.73
CA ALA A 386 -15.11 10.49 10.12
C ALA A 386 -14.67 9.78 8.82
N SER A 387 -13.80 10.40 8.01
CA SER A 387 -13.27 9.75 6.80
C SER A 387 -12.38 8.56 7.15
N ASP A 388 -11.58 8.67 8.22
CA ASP A 388 -10.75 7.57 8.70
C ASP A 388 -11.62 6.41 9.21
N LEU A 389 -12.70 6.71 9.97
CA LEU A 389 -13.66 5.70 10.42
C LEU A 389 -14.31 4.97 9.25
N LYS A 390 -14.75 5.70 8.23
CA LYS A 390 -15.32 5.11 7.01
C LYS A 390 -14.36 4.14 6.33
N ASN A 391 -13.09 4.50 6.22
CA ASN A 391 -12.06 3.65 5.64
C ASN A 391 -11.76 2.43 6.51
N ILE A 392 -11.65 2.59 7.84
CA ILE A 392 -11.47 1.50 8.80
C ILE A 392 -12.62 0.48 8.67
N LYS A 393 -13.87 0.95 8.65
CA LYS A 393 -15.05 0.09 8.47
C LYS A 393 -15.01 -0.70 7.17
N ARG A 394 -14.62 -0.06 6.07
CA ARG A 394 -14.50 -0.72 4.76
C ARG A 394 -13.44 -1.83 4.78
N VAL A 395 -12.27 -1.57 5.37
CA VAL A 395 -11.22 -2.57 5.51
C VAL A 395 -11.70 -3.74 6.35
N ILE A 396 -12.31 -3.49 7.50
CA ILE A 396 -12.81 -4.56 8.39
C ILE A 396 -13.87 -5.41 7.69
N ALA A 397 -14.79 -4.80 6.95
CA ALA A 397 -15.83 -5.52 6.20
C ALA A 397 -15.27 -6.42 5.09
N ALA A 398 -14.07 -6.14 4.60
CA ALA A 398 -13.38 -6.94 3.58
C ALA A 398 -12.50 -8.07 4.17
N LEU A 399 -12.29 -8.12 5.48
CA LEU A 399 -11.50 -9.17 6.12
C LEU A 399 -12.30 -10.47 6.23
N PRO A 400 -11.68 -11.63 5.98
CA PRO A 400 -12.37 -12.91 6.14
C PRO A 400 -12.60 -13.25 7.62
N SER A 401 -13.70 -13.94 7.91
CA SER A 401 -13.97 -14.54 9.22
C SER A 401 -13.92 -13.55 10.40
N VAL A 402 -14.36 -12.32 10.20
CA VAL A 402 -14.44 -11.31 11.28
C VAL A 402 -15.63 -11.59 12.18
N ASP A 403 -15.42 -11.45 13.47
CA ASP A 403 -16.48 -11.34 14.47
C ASP A 403 -16.90 -9.87 14.59
N MET A 404 -18.00 -9.51 13.93
CA MET A 404 -18.49 -8.13 13.89
C MET A 404 -18.99 -7.63 15.26
N ASP A 405 -19.25 -8.50 16.21
CA ASP A 405 -19.65 -8.11 17.57
C ASP A 405 -18.46 -7.86 18.50
N ARG A 406 -17.24 -8.15 18.03
CA ARG A 406 -16.00 -7.97 18.80
C ARG A 406 -14.98 -7.11 18.04
N ILE A 407 -15.37 -5.88 17.73
CA ILE A 407 -14.48 -4.87 17.14
C ILE A 407 -14.08 -3.88 18.24
N TYR A 408 -12.79 -3.81 18.52
CA TYR A 408 -12.21 -2.97 19.55
C TYR A 408 -11.37 -1.87 18.96
N ILE A 409 -11.26 -0.75 19.68
CA ILE A 409 -10.42 0.36 19.26
C ILE A 409 -9.54 0.83 20.42
N LEU A 410 -8.26 1.06 20.14
CA LEU A 410 -7.31 1.58 21.11
C LEU A 410 -6.36 2.58 20.44
N GLY A 411 -5.79 3.47 21.23
CA GLY A 411 -4.81 4.42 20.75
C GLY A 411 -4.20 5.26 21.85
N HIS A 412 -3.08 5.92 21.52
CA HIS A 412 -2.34 6.74 22.49
C HIS A 412 -2.14 8.15 21.95
N SER A 413 -2.16 9.16 22.83
CA SER A 413 -1.93 10.57 22.49
C SER A 413 -2.95 11.05 21.44
N MET A 414 -2.52 11.50 20.27
CA MET A 414 -3.41 11.78 19.13
C MET A 414 -4.31 10.58 18.80
N GLY A 415 -3.81 9.33 18.93
CA GLY A 415 -4.60 8.11 18.74
C GLY A 415 -5.59 7.88 19.87
N GLY A 416 -5.26 8.24 21.12
CA GLY A 416 -6.20 8.20 22.24
C GLY A 416 -7.35 9.20 22.06
N HIS A 417 -7.04 10.43 21.62
CA HIS A 417 -8.06 11.39 21.21
C HIS A 417 -8.89 10.85 20.03
N GLY A 418 -8.22 10.28 19.03
CA GLY A 418 -8.87 9.63 17.89
C GLY A 418 -9.81 8.49 18.30
N THR A 419 -9.44 7.72 19.31
CA THR A 419 -10.32 6.67 19.88
C THR A 419 -11.62 7.27 20.39
N TYR A 420 -11.56 8.34 21.17
CA TYR A 420 -12.76 9.05 21.63
C TYR A 420 -13.58 9.64 20.46
N ILE A 421 -12.92 10.30 19.50
CA ILE A 421 -13.59 10.88 18.32
C ILE A 421 -14.32 9.80 17.51
N LEU A 422 -13.68 8.66 17.25
CA LEU A 422 -14.28 7.64 16.39
C LEU A 422 -15.45 6.91 17.08
N ILE A 423 -15.39 6.66 18.40
CA ILE A 423 -16.54 6.13 19.12
C ILE A 423 -17.67 7.15 19.29
N GLN A 424 -17.36 8.46 19.33
CA GLN A 424 -18.36 9.53 19.33
C GLN A 424 -19.10 9.65 17.99
N ILE A 425 -18.41 9.42 16.88
CA ILE A 425 -19.03 9.43 15.54
C ILE A 425 -19.95 8.23 15.34
N ASP A 426 -19.58 7.06 15.86
CA ASP A 426 -20.41 5.86 15.81
C ASP A 426 -20.15 4.99 17.04
N SER A 427 -20.91 5.23 18.10
CA SER A 427 -20.81 4.52 19.36
C SER A 427 -21.28 3.07 19.28
N SER A 428 -22.09 2.73 18.29
CA SER A 428 -22.64 1.40 18.09
C SER A 428 -21.69 0.44 17.36
N TYR A 429 -20.62 0.94 16.74
CA TYR A 429 -19.74 0.12 15.92
C TYR A 429 -18.70 -0.66 16.73
N PHE A 430 -18.24 -0.12 17.84
CA PHE A 430 -17.18 -0.72 18.65
C PHE A 430 -17.76 -1.41 19.90
N ALA A 431 -17.26 -2.63 20.19
CA ALA A 431 -17.61 -3.37 21.39
C ALA A 431 -16.93 -2.78 22.64
N ALA A 432 -15.74 -2.21 22.49
CA ALA A 432 -15.02 -1.51 23.55
C ALA A 432 -13.97 -0.56 22.99
N ALA A 433 -13.58 0.42 23.83
CA ALA A 433 -12.58 1.42 23.52
C ALA A 433 -11.53 1.58 24.62
N ALA A 434 -10.26 1.73 24.23
CA ALA A 434 -9.15 1.91 25.15
C ALA A 434 -8.28 3.13 24.77
N PRO A 435 -8.75 4.35 25.06
CA PRO A 435 -7.96 5.57 24.85
C PRO A 435 -6.88 5.70 25.92
N SER A 436 -5.69 6.17 25.54
CA SER A 436 -4.57 6.42 26.43
C SER A 436 -4.01 7.83 26.22
N ALA A 437 -3.95 8.63 27.27
CA ALA A 437 -3.38 9.98 27.32
C ALA A 437 -3.86 10.88 26.16
N GLY A 438 -5.17 10.94 25.88
CA GLY A 438 -5.67 11.41 24.62
C GLY A 438 -6.70 12.53 24.57
N SER A 439 -7.57 12.70 25.55
CA SER A 439 -8.67 13.68 25.48
C SER A 439 -8.21 15.15 25.50
N GLY A 440 -6.93 15.39 25.80
CA GLY A 440 -6.36 16.69 26.06
C GLY A 440 -5.40 17.22 25.00
N LEU A 441 -5.46 16.83 23.74
CA LEU A 441 -4.58 17.41 22.71
C LEU A 441 -4.81 18.91 22.60
N HIS A 442 -3.79 19.66 22.92
CA HIS A 442 -3.79 21.10 23.22
C HIS A 442 -4.35 22.01 22.09
N LYS A 443 -4.52 21.53 20.88
CA LYS A 443 -4.93 22.38 19.74
C LYS A 443 -6.20 21.91 19.02
N THR A 444 -6.85 20.88 19.50
CA THR A 444 -8.03 20.32 18.82
C THR A 444 -9.34 20.94 19.26
N GLY A 445 -9.29 21.78 20.29
CA GLY A 445 -10.38 22.68 20.69
C GLY A 445 -11.62 22.03 21.30
N GLU A 446 -12.04 20.90 20.80
CA GLU A 446 -13.29 20.28 21.21
C GLU A 446 -13.08 19.28 22.35
N PHE A 447 -13.90 19.40 23.37
CA PHE A 447 -14.01 18.43 24.44
C PHE A 447 -14.91 17.27 23.98
N ILE A 448 -14.58 16.06 24.40
CA ILE A 448 -15.40 14.87 24.07
C ILE A 448 -16.76 14.97 24.79
N ASP A 449 -17.85 14.79 24.07
CA ASP A 449 -19.20 14.74 24.63
C ASP A 449 -19.45 13.34 25.23
N ALA A 450 -19.51 13.31 26.57
CA ALA A 450 -19.72 12.08 27.32
C ALA A 450 -21.08 11.42 27.04
N SER A 451 -22.11 12.23 26.69
CA SER A 451 -23.47 11.70 26.44
C SER A 451 -23.53 10.79 25.21
N LEU A 452 -22.67 11.05 24.21
CA LEU A 452 -22.61 10.26 22.97
C LEU A 452 -21.88 8.93 23.14
N ILE A 453 -21.06 8.78 24.19
CA ILE A 453 -20.20 7.62 24.40
C ILE A 453 -20.45 6.88 25.71
N LYS A 454 -21.44 7.31 26.51
CA LYS A 454 -21.71 6.80 27.87
C LYS A 454 -21.99 5.29 27.90
N ASP A 455 -22.53 4.75 26.82
CA ASP A 455 -22.92 3.34 26.71
C ASP A 455 -21.82 2.43 26.15
N VAL A 456 -20.74 2.99 25.61
CA VAL A 456 -19.58 2.24 25.13
C VAL A 456 -18.73 1.80 26.34
N PRO A 457 -18.38 0.52 26.48
CA PRO A 457 -17.38 0.09 27.47
C PRO A 457 -16.02 0.76 27.16
N ILE A 458 -15.56 1.64 28.06
CA ILE A 458 -14.32 2.38 27.91
C ILE A 458 -13.38 2.05 29.06
N TRP A 459 -12.12 1.75 28.74
CA TRP A 459 -11.06 1.74 29.74
C TRP A 459 -9.98 2.75 29.34
N SER A 460 -9.99 3.90 30.00
CA SER A 460 -9.06 5.01 29.74
C SER A 460 -7.84 4.95 30.64
N PHE A 461 -6.70 5.41 30.14
CA PHE A 461 -5.39 5.33 30.80
C PHE A 461 -4.62 6.64 30.71
N HIS A 462 -4.04 7.09 31.84
CA HIS A 462 -3.26 8.33 31.87
C HIS A 462 -2.14 8.30 32.93
N GLY A 463 -1.04 8.98 32.65
CA GLY A 463 0.00 9.28 33.65
C GLY A 463 -0.26 10.63 34.34
N ASP A 464 -0.17 10.68 35.66
CA ASP A 464 -0.50 11.91 36.43
C ASP A 464 0.51 13.06 36.26
N LYS A 465 1.68 12.79 35.67
CA LYS A 465 2.72 13.79 35.34
C LYS A 465 2.83 14.06 33.84
N ASP A 466 1.76 13.77 33.08
CA ASP A 466 1.73 14.06 31.64
C ASP A 466 1.67 15.57 31.40
N LYS A 467 2.72 16.10 30.75
CA LYS A 467 2.82 17.52 30.35
C LYS A 467 2.50 17.75 28.87
N VAL A 468 2.31 16.69 28.09
CA VAL A 468 1.99 16.75 26.66
C VAL A 468 0.49 16.80 26.45
N CYS A 469 -0.23 15.88 27.09
CA CYS A 469 -1.67 15.86 27.16
C CYS A 469 -2.08 15.93 28.63
N PRO A 470 -2.45 17.11 29.16
CA PRO A 470 -2.80 17.26 30.56
C PRO A 470 -3.96 16.35 30.99
N ILE A 471 -3.77 15.63 32.09
CA ILE A 471 -4.71 14.62 32.62
C ILE A 471 -6.08 15.23 33.00
N GLU A 472 -6.13 16.52 33.31
CA GLU A 472 -7.33 17.22 33.80
C GLU A 472 -8.52 17.09 32.84
N ARG A 473 -8.27 16.96 31.53
CA ARG A 473 -9.32 16.75 30.54
C ARG A 473 -9.91 15.35 30.61
N ASP A 474 -9.09 14.32 30.80
CA ASP A 474 -9.58 12.96 31.00
C ASP A 474 -10.31 12.83 32.35
N GLN A 475 -9.83 13.49 33.41
CA GLN A 475 -10.51 13.59 34.69
C GLN A 475 -11.88 14.26 34.55
N LYS A 476 -11.97 15.35 33.77
CA LYS A 476 -13.23 16.03 33.49
C LYS A 476 -14.20 15.11 32.74
N LEU A 477 -13.73 14.44 31.69
CA LEU A 477 -14.55 13.48 30.94
C LEU A 477 -15.04 12.35 31.85
N PHE A 478 -14.16 11.78 32.69
CA PHE A 478 -14.52 10.75 33.64
C PHE A 478 -15.59 11.24 34.64
N ALA A 479 -15.48 12.47 35.13
CA ALA A 479 -16.49 13.07 36.00
C ALA A 479 -17.86 13.22 35.32
N GLU A 480 -17.90 13.60 34.05
CA GLU A 480 -19.14 13.64 33.26
C GLU A 480 -19.70 12.23 33.04
N MET A 481 -18.87 11.25 32.70
CA MET A 481 -19.27 9.85 32.59
C MET A 481 -19.88 9.34 33.90
N LYS A 482 -19.29 9.70 35.06
CA LYS A 482 -19.82 9.36 36.37
C LYS A 482 -21.22 9.96 36.64
N LYS A 483 -21.43 11.24 36.27
CA LYS A 483 -22.75 11.88 36.39
C LYS A 483 -23.82 11.22 35.52
N LEU A 484 -23.42 10.72 34.35
CA LEU A 484 -24.32 10.10 33.37
C LEU A 484 -24.54 8.60 33.62
N GLY A 485 -23.95 8.00 34.67
CA GLY A 485 -23.99 6.55 34.89
C GLY A 485 -23.29 5.77 33.76
N GLY A 486 -22.30 6.37 33.12
CA GLY A 486 -21.60 5.81 31.94
C GLY A 486 -20.76 4.59 32.27
N ASN A 487 -20.34 3.85 31.24
CA ASN A 487 -19.52 2.64 31.38
C ASN A 487 -18.04 2.96 31.11
N MET A 488 -17.35 3.59 32.07
CA MET A 488 -15.96 4.01 31.92
C MET A 488 -15.10 3.64 33.13
N LYS A 489 -14.05 2.88 32.89
CA LYS A 489 -12.92 2.67 33.82
C LYS A 489 -11.84 3.71 33.52
N PHE A 490 -11.24 4.27 34.54
CA PHE A 490 -10.15 5.23 34.40
C PHE A 490 -8.97 4.85 35.30
N THR A 491 -7.87 4.43 34.67
CA THR A 491 -6.63 4.11 35.36
C THR A 491 -5.65 5.27 35.26
N THR A 492 -5.19 5.74 36.42
CA THR A 492 -4.15 6.74 36.55
C THR A 492 -2.89 6.09 37.10
N TRP A 493 -1.73 6.31 36.44
CA TRP A 493 -0.43 5.86 36.93
C TRP A 493 0.33 6.99 37.60
N ALA A 494 0.60 6.78 38.90
CA ALA A 494 1.30 7.75 39.73
C ALA A 494 2.77 7.92 39.31
N GLY A 495 3.21 9.16 39.12
CA GLY A 495 4.57 9.52 38.69
C GLY A 495 4.84 9.39 37.18
N ASP A 496 3.93 8.83 36.42
CA ASP A 496 4.14 8.59 34.99
C ASP A 496 3.86 9.84 34.15
N ARG A 497 4.64 9.96 33.08
CA ARG A 497 4.51 11.01 32.06
C ARG A 497 3.70 10.49 30.85
N HIS A 498 3.80 11.18 29.71
CA HIS A 498 3.07 10.89 28.49
C HIS A 498 3.22 9.45 27.91
N GLY A 499 4.36 8.79 28.15
CA GLY A 499 4.71 7.50 27.53
C GLY A 499 4.04 6.24 28.12
N VAL A 500 2.78 6.29 28.51
CA VAL A 500 2.07 5.21 29.25
C VAL A 500 1.47 4.10 28.38
N ALA A 501 1.48 4.23 27.06
CA ALA A 501 0.77 3.31 26.17
C ALA A 501 1.14 1.83 26.34
N LYS A 502 2.37 1.49 26.69
CA LYS A 502 2.81 0.11 26.95
C LYS A 502 2.04 -0.49 28.14
N LYS A 503 1.90 0.29 29.21
CA LYS A 503 1.27 -0.13 30.46
C LYS A 503 -0.22 -0.46 30.30
N MET A 504 -0.89 0.13 29.31
CA MET A 504 -2.28 -0.19 28.98
C MET A 504 -2.47 -1.71 28.77
N ILE A 505 -1.53 -2.37 28.08
CA ILE A 505 -1.64 -3.80 27.76
C ILE A 505 -0.99 -4.66 28.84
N THR A 506 0.17 -4.24 29.39
CA THR A 506 0.94 -5.05 30.34
C THR A 506 0.52 -4.84 31.80
N GLY A 507 -0.20 -3.78 32.10
CA GLY A 507 -0.44 -3.36 33.48
C GLY A 507 0.79 -2.72 34.13
N SER A 508 0.63 -2.22 35.35
CA SER A 508 1.71 -1.72 36.23
C SER A 508 1.19 -1.54 37.65
N ASP A 509 2.02 -1.82 38.65
CA ASP A 509 1.67 -1.78 40.07
C ASP A 509 1.39 -0.38 40.64
N ASN A 510 1.82 0.70 39.93
CA ASN A 510 1.57 2.08 40.34
C ASN A 510 0.25 2.67 39.80
N GLY A 511 -0.66 1.82 39.31
CA GLY A 511 -1.94 2.22 38.75
C GLY A 511 -3.08 2.21 39.77
N THR A 512 -3.94 3.24 39.71
CA THR A 512 -5.21 3.27 40.44
C THR A 512 -6.34 3.36 39.43
N THR A 513 -7.28 2.41 39.49
CA THR A 513 -8.43 2.36 38.61
C THR A 513 -9.70 2.80 39.34
N GLN A 514 -10.42 3.76 38.72
CA GLN A 514 -11.72 4.23 39.19
C GLN A 514 -12.80 3.77 38.19
N LEU A 515 -14.01 3.51 38.71
CA LEU A 515 -15.19 3.13 37.94
C LEU A 515 -16.18 4.28 37.91
N SER A 516 -16.76 4.59 36.76
CA SER A 516 -17.75 5.67 36.64
C SER A 516 -19.14 5.29 37.14
N SER A 517 -19.49 3.99 37.11
CA SER A 517 -20.78 3.46 37.57
C SER A 517 -20.70 1.96 37.81
N ASP A 518 -21.79 1.36 38.31
CA ASP A 518 -21.94 -0.08 38.50
C ASP A 518 -22.04 -0.88 37.18
N ARG A 519 -22.15 -0.21 36.07
CA ARG A 519 -22.09 -0.81 34.71
C ARG A 519 -20.68 -1.28 34.36
N CYS A 520 -19.67 -0.78 35.05
CA CYS A 520 -18.29 -1.21 34.84
C CYS A 520 -18.05 -2.58 35.48
N ASP A 521 -17.58 -3.55 34.71
CA ASP A 521 -17.21 -4.85 35.28
C ASP A 521 -15.97 -4.75 36.19
N GLY A 522 -15.76 -5.76 37.05
CA GLY A 522 -14.66 -5.82 38.02
C GLY A 522 -13.34 -6.37 37.48
N GLU A 523 -13.24 -6.69 36.20
CA GLU A 523 -12.02 -7.29 35.62
C GLU A 523 -10.84 -6.32 35.69
N THR A 524 -9.69 -6.78 36.19
CA THR A 524 -8.48 -5.99 36.37
C THR A 524 -7.43 -6.20 35.27
N GLY A 525 -7.54 -7.29 34.51
CA GLY A 525 -6.64 -7.61 33.39
C GLY A 525 -7.15 -7.02 32.07
N PHE A 526 -6.41 -6.09 31.48
CA PHE A 526 -6.85 -5.36 30.29
C PHE A 526 -7.25 -6.26 29.12
N MET A 527 -6.41 -7.23 28.73
CA MET A 527 -6.70 -8.10 27.59
C MET A 527 -7.92 -8.99 27.85
N LYS A 528 -8.07 -9.49 29.08
CA LYS A 528 -9.21 -10.31 29.49
C LYS A 528 -10.49 -9.48 29.47
N TRP A 529 -10.44 -8.25 30.00
CA TRP A 529 -11.53 -7.29 29.92
C TRP A 529 -11.93 -7.00 28.48
N LEU A 530 -10.95 -6.64 27.61
CA LEU A 530 -11.21 -6.25 26.23
C LEU A 530 -11.94 -7.37 25.47
N PHE A 531 -11.45 -8.61 25.60
CA PHE A 531 -12.00 -9.76 24.85
C PHE A 531 -13.31 -10.30 25.43
N ALA A 532 -13.70 -9.89 26.63
CA ALA A 532 -15.02 -10.18 27.21
C ALA A 532 -16.12 -9.26 26.63
N GLN A 533 -15.79 -8.08 26.11
CA GLN A 533 -16.78 -7.12 25.62
C GLN A 533 -17.36 -7.55 24.27
N LYS A 534 -18.70 -7.46 24.14
CA LYS A 534 -19.43 -7.71 22.91
C LYS A 534 -20.46 -6.62 22.67
N ARG A 535 -20.68 -6.31 21.43
CA ARG A 535 -21.61 -5.27 20.98
C ARG A 535 -23.07 -5.61 21.27
N SER A 536 -23.46 -6.88 21.09
CA SER A 536 -24.79 -7.40 21.41
C SER A 536 -25.19 -7.22 22.90
N ASP A 537 -24.21 -7.37 23.80
CA ASP A 537 -24.44 -7.21 25.23
C ASP A 537 -24.65 -5.73 25.61
N ASN A 538 -24.07 -4.80 24.86
CA ASN A 538 -24.20 -3.37 25.09
C ASN A 538 -25.57 -2.82 24.66
N GLN A 539 -26.21 -3.39 23.63
CA GLN A 539 -27.54 -2.98 23.17
C GLN A 539 -28.67 -3.45 24.15
N GLN A 540 -28.52 -4.64 24.74
CA GLN A 540 -29.52 -5.16 25.70
C GLN A 540 -29.53 -4.37 27.01
N ASN A 541 -28.43 -3.74 27.40
CA ASN A 541 -28.34 -2.92 28.60
C ASN A 541 -28.88 -1.50 28.43
N SER A 542 -28.90 -0.97 27.17
CA SER A 542 -29.48 0.35 26.87
C SER A 542 -31.01 0.32 26.69
N GLU A 543 -31.62 -0.84 26.47
CA GLU A 543 -33.09 -1.00 26.36
C GLU A 543 -33.77 -1.30 27.72
N LYS A 544 -33.00 -1.48 28.80
CA LYS A 544 -33.51 -1.74 30.15
C LYS A 544 -33.60 -0.53 31.07
N GLU A 545 -33.15 0.65 30.60
CA GLU A 545 -33.30 1.95 31.23
C GLU A 545 -34.34 2.81 30.47
#